data_cf09dded5309ba9d3c88f08544dd7318
#
_entry.id   cf09dded5309ba9d3c88f08544dd7318
#
_cell.length_a   1.000
_cell.length_b   1.000
_cell.length_c   1.000
_cell.angle_alpha   90.00
_cell.angle_beta   90.00
_cell.angle_gamma   90.00
#
_symmetry.space_group_name_H-M   'P 1'
#
loop_
_entity.id
_entity.type
_entity.pdbx_description
1 polymer ?
#
loop_
_entity_poly.entity_id
_entity_poly.type
_entity_poly.pdbx_seq_one_letter_code
_entity_poly.pdbx_strand_id
1 'polypeptide(L)'
;MTTLEMFKKIRKGGYTRNWIGVDWKIENRYMIFEESDGKSDWTFNLLSVFRIPGRLGGTWFIFPLGAWIMWKSIKGTVKKLAKEGKIDAFLGYSQGGWFASYSSAETLLPAFTFGCPRLGKGSPSLFVDVTHYKNPADIVAKLPPWAKQYGQTMILNKQIERPSGTSDIEWISHHSPDEYEARLS
;
A
#
# COMPACT_ATOMS: atom_id res chain seq x y z
N MET A 1 6.71 14.30 11.85
CA MET A 1 6.52 14.23 10.39
C MET A 1 5.03 14.29 10.10
N THR A 2 4.58 15.20 9.29
CA THR A 2 3.17 15.34 8.90
C THR A 2 2.77 14.26 7.88
N THR A 3 1.45 14.04 7.70
CA THR A 3 0.93 13.09 6.70
C THR A 3 1.36 13.46 5.28
N LEU A 4 1.36 14.75 4.95
CA LEU A 4 1.81 15.26 3.66
C LEU A 4 3.30 15.00 3.43
N GLU A 5 4.15 15.20 4.46
CA GLU A 5 5.58 14.89 4.37
C GLU A 5 5.83 13.39 4.14
N MET A 6 5.06 12.50 4.79
CA MET A 6 5.12 11.06 4.53
C MET A 6 4.81 10.73 3.07
N PHE A 7 3.73 11.33 2.54
CA PHE A 7 3.33 11.11 1.15
C PHE A 7 4.36 11.63 0.14
N LYS A 8 4.92 12.82 0.38
CA LYS A 8 6.00 13.39 -0.46
C LYS A 8 7.25 12.51 -0.50
N LYS A 9 7.58 11.80 0.58
CA LYS A 9 8.67 10.81 0.57
C LYS A 9 8.40 9.64 -0.37
N ILE A 10 7.15 9.19 -0.48
CA ILE A 10 6.77 8.13 -1.43
C ILE A 10 7.00 8.62 -2.85
N ARG A 11 6.59 9.85 -3.20
CA ARG A 11 6.73 10.42 -4.55
C ARG A 11 8.18 10.71 -4.98
N LYS A 12 9.10 10.82 -4.03
CA LYS A 12 10.51 11.10 -4.29
C LYS A 12 11.22 9.84 -4.78
N GLY A 13 11.60 9.74 -6.04
CA GLY A 13 12.26 8.60 -6.66
C GLY A 13 13.43 7.98 -5.89
N GLY A 14 14.26 7.17 -6.53
CA GLY A 14 15.40 6.49 -5.91
C GLY A 14 15.07 5.10 -5.36
N TYR A 15 14.11 4.42 -5.98
CA TYR A 15 13.70 3.06 -5.63
C TYR A 15 14.63 2.00 -6.19
N THR A 16 14.76 0.91 -5.45
CA THR A 16 15.37 -0.34 -5.88
C THR A 16 14.25 -1.30 -6.27
N ARG A 17 14.31 -1.83 -7.49
CA ARG A 17 13.35 -2.84 -7.97
C ARG A 17 13.89 -4.24 -7.75
N ASN A 18 13.07 -5.14 -7.21
CA ASN A 18 13.40 -6.55 -7.19
C ASN A 18 13.02 -7.24 -8.53
N TRP A 19 13.38 -8.51 -8.68
CA TRP A 19 13.17 -9.28 -9.92
C TRP A 19 11.68 -9.53 -10.27
N ILE A 20 10.75 -9.36 -9.34
CA ILE A 20 9.29 -9.48 -9.57
C ILE A 20 8.64 -8.10 -9.82
N GLY A 21 9.39 -7.00 -9.63
CA GLY A 21 8.85 -5.66 -9.85
C GLY A 21 8.42 -4.91 -8.59
N VAL A 22 8.70 -5.41 -7.38
CA VAL A 22 8.44 -4.64 -6.16
C VAL A 22 9.49 -3.54 -6.01
N ASP A 23 9.04 -2.29 -6.04
CA ASP A 23 9.86 -1.11 -5.85
C ASP A 23 9.88 -0.68 -4.39
N TRP A 24 11.09 -0.54 -3.83
CA TRP A 24 11.27 -0.11 -2.44
C TRP A 24 12.54 0.70 -2.24
N LYS A 25 12.56 1.53 -1.21
CA LYS A 25 13.75 2.26 -0.73
C LYS A 25 13.71 2.38 0.79
N ILE A 26 14.84 2.80 1.37
CA ILE A 26 14.92 3.20 2.78
C ILE A 26 15.31 4.67 2.82
N GLU A 27 14.51 5.47 3.52
CA GLU A 27 14.78 6.89 3.75
C GLU A 27 14.40 7.26 5.18
N ASN A 28 15.35 7.79 5.96
CA ASN A 28 15.16 8.17 7.36
C ASN A 28 14.53 7.06 8.22
N ARG A 29 14.98 5.81 8.05
CA ARG A 29 14.50 4.59 8.72
C ARG A 29 13.06 4.19 8.37
N TYR A 30 12.44 4.80 7.34
CA TYR A 30 11.21 4.32 6.73
C TYR A 30 11.54 3.41 5.56
N MET A 31 10.98 2.21 5.53
CA MET A 31 10.95 1.40 4.32
C MET A 31 9.72 1.80 3.51
N ILE A 32 9.94 2.28 2.31
CA ILE A 32 8.93 2.91 1.46
C ILE A 32 8.70 2.03 0.24
N PHE A 33 7.44 1.72 -0.04
CA PHE A 33 7.00 0.95 -1.19
C PHE A 33 6.18 1.86 -2.13
N GLU A 34 6.56 1.86 -3.39
CA GLU A 34 5.86 2.62 -4.43
C GLU A 34 4.92 1.73 -5.24
N GLU A 35 4.02 2.37 -5.97
CA GLU A 35 3.32 1.76 -7.08
C GLU A 35 4.35 1.47 -8.19
N SER A 36 4.38 0.24 -8.70
CA SER A 36 5.26 -0.06 -9.80
C SER A 36 4.63 0.37 -11.14
N ASP A 37 5.40 1.11 -11.95
CA ASP A 37 4.98 1.70 -13.24
C ASP A 37 5.03 0.71 -14.42
N GLY A 38 5.19 -0.59 -14.16
CA GLY A 38 5.46 -1.60 -15.19
C GLY A 38 4.22 -2.34 -15.73
N LYS A 39 4.28 -2.79 -16.98
CA LYS A 39 3.24 -3.67 -17.58
C LYS A 39 3.04 -4.98 -16.80
N SER A 40 4.06 -5.48 -16.11
CA SER A 40 4.00 -6.63 -15.21
C SER A 40 3.03 -6.43 -14.05
N ASP A 41 2.87 -5.19 -13.58
CA ASP A 41 2.06 -4.87 -12.41
C ASP A 41 0.57 -5.03 -12.67
N TRP A 42 0.13 -4.73 -13.89
CA TRP A 42 -1.24 -4.99 -14.31
C TRP A 42 -1.59 -6.48 -14.27
N THR A 43 -0.63 -7.36 -14.60
CA THR A 43 -0.81 -8.81 -14.49
C THR A 43 -1.00 -9.23 -13.05
N PHE A 44 -0.19 -8.71 -12.10
CA PHE A 44 -0.34 -9.01 -10.68
C PHE A 44 -1.60 -8.38 -10.08
N ASN A 45 -2.00 -7.20 -10.53
CA ASN A 45 -3.27 -6.59 -10.13
C ASN A 45 -4.46 -7.43 -10.60
N LEU A 46 -4.43 -7.96 -11.82
CA LEU A 46 -5.46 -8.87 -12.34
C LEU A 46 -5.48 -10.19 -11.54
N LEU A 47 -4.31 -10.76 -11.22
CA LEU A 47 -4.21 -11.95 -10.37
C LEU A 47 -4.75 -11.72 -8.95
N SER A 48 -4.85 -10.47 -8.50
CA SER A 48 -5.38 -10.14 -7.17
C SER A 48 -6.89 -10.37 -7.00
N VAL A 49 -7.61 -10.65 -8.10
CA VAL A 49 -8.98 -11.15 -8.05
C VAL A 49 -9.05 -12.55 -7.43
N PHE A 50 -8.02 -13.38 -7.65
CA PHE A 50 -7.92 -14.72 -7.10
C PHE A 50 -7.47 -14.69 -5.64
N ARG A 51 -7.80 -15.77 -4.92
CA ARG A 51 -7.56 -15.92 -3.48
C ARG A 51 -6.55 -17.02 -3.22
N ILE A 52 -5.62 -16.78 -2.30
CA ILE A 52 -4.69 -17.81 -1.85
C ILE A 52 -4.58 -17.80 -0.33
N PRO A 53 -4.68 -18.96 0.34
CA PRO A 53 -4.40 -19.04 1.76
C PRO A 53 -2.88 -18.99 2.01
N GLY A 54 -2.49 -18.37 3.12
CA GLY A 54 -1.10 -18.30 3.55
C GLY A 54 -0.99 -17.90 5.01
N ARG A 55 0.23 -17.68 5.50
CA ARG A 55 0.47 -17.21 6.85
C ARG A 55 1.08 -15.80 6.85
N LEU A 56 0.53 -14.95 7.72
CA LEU A 56 0.99 -13.60 7.97
C LEU A 56 1.11 -13.41 9.48
N GLY A 57 2.24 -12.95 10.00
CA GLY A 57 2.46 -12.83 11.44
C GLY A 57 2.19 -14.15 12.21
N GLY A 58 2.46 -15.31 11.59
CA GLY A 58 2.15 -16.63 12.18
C GLY A 58 0.70 -17.11 12.06
N THR A 59 -0.24 -16.24 11.66
CA THR A 59 -1.69 -16.50 11.59
C THR A 59 -2.15 -16.79 10.16
N TRP A 60 -3.20 -17.62 10.00
CA TRP A 60 -3.83 -17.85 8.70
C TRP A 60 -4.49 -16.60 8.13
N PHE A 61 -4.22 -16.34 6.87
CA PHE A 61 -4.73 -15.20 6.14
C PHE A 61 -5.03 -15.59 4.68
N ILE A 62 -6.10 -15.04 4.10
CA ILE A 62 -6.45 -15.21 2.69
C ILE A 62 -6.03 -13.95 1.95
N PHE A 63 -5.05 -14.07 1.08
CA PHE A 63 -4.46 -12.98 0.31
C PHE A 63 -5.07 -12.85 -1.07
N PRO A 64 -5.05 -11.65 -1.68
CA PRO A 64 -5.05 -11.50 -3.12
C PRO A 64 -3.80 -12.18 -3.70
N LEU A 65 -3.97 -13.07 -4.69
CA LEU A 65 -2.86 -13.91 -5.21
C LEU A 65 -1.67 -13.07 -5.70
N GLY A 66 -1.93 -12.01 -6.48
CA GLY A 66 -0.88 -11.12 -6.97
C GLY A 66 -0.09 -10.47 -5.83
N ALA A 67 -0.81 -9.90 -4.84
CA ALA A 67 -0.18 -9.31 -3.66
C ALA A 67 0.65 -10.33 -2.86
N TRP A 68 0.18 -11.59 -2.76
CA TRP A 68 0.91 -12.66 -2.07
C TRP A 68 2.23 -13.01 -2.74
N ILE A 69 2.21 -13.19 -4.06
CA ILE A 69 3.42 -13.53 -4.84
C ILE A 69 4.48 -12.45 -4.66
N MET A 70 4.09 -11.18 -4.86
CA MET A 70 4.99 -10.05 -4.73
C MET A 70 5.49 -9.88 -3.28
N TRP A 71 4.62 -10.02 -2.29
CA TRP A 71 4.98 -9.99 -0.88
C TRP A 71 6.01 -11.05 -0.51
N LYS A 72 5.86 -12.28 -0.98
CA LYS A 72 6.80 -13.37 -0.74
C LYS A 72 8.22 -13.04 -1.21
N SER A 73 8.36 -12.27 -2.28
CA SER A 73 9.67 -11.89 -2.83
C SER A 73 10.43 -10.88 -1.97
N ILE A 74 9.73 -10.06 -1.17
CA ILE A 74 10.33 -9.00 -0.35
C ILE A 74 10.35 -9.34 1.16
N LYS A 75 9.51 -10.27 1.60
CA LYS A 75 9.32 -10.63 3.01
C LYS A 75 10.64 -10.90 3.77
N GLY A 76 11.58 -11.61 3.16
CA GLY A 76 12.88 -11.91 3.75
C GLY A 76 13.70 -10.65 4.04
N THR A 77 13.75 -9.73 3.08
CA THR A 77 14.42 -8.43 3.21
C THR A 77 13.81 -7.59 4.32
N VAL A 78 12.47 -7.50 4.35
CA VAL A 78 11.74 -6.77 5.41
C VAL A 78 12.09 -7.29 6.79
N LYS A 79 11.99 -8.60 7.00
CA LYS A 79 12.31 -9.22 8.31
C LYS A 79 13.75 -9.01 8.75
N LYS A 80 14.70 -9.09 7.81
CA LYS A 80 16.11 -8.85 8.06
C LYS A 80 16.33 -7.40 8.50
N LEU A 81 15.84 -6.43 7.74
CA LEU A 81 16.01 -5.00 8.03
C LEU A 81 15.37 -4.58 9.35
N ALA A 82 14.19 -5.11 9.65
CA ALA A 82 13.52 -4.87 10.95
C ALA A 82 14.33 -5.45 12.12
N LYS A 83 14.81 -6.71 12.00
CA LYS A 83 15.63 -7.35 13.03
C LYS A 83 16.95 -6.63 13.26
N GLU A 84 17.56 -6.06 12.22
CA GLU A 84 18.79 -5.29 12.28
C GLU A 84 18.56 -3.85 12.82
N GLY A 85 17.31 -3.47 13.13
CA GLY A 85 16.96 -2.13 13.57
C GLY A 85 17.23 -1.03 12.53
N LYS A 86 17.23 -1.37 11.25
CA LYS A 86 17.48 -0.41 10.15
C LYS A 86 16.26 0.38 9.73
N ILE A 87 15.07 -0.10 10.12
CA ILE A 87 13.78 0.51 9.81
C ILE A 87 12.91 0.58 11.07
N ASP A 88 12.10 1.64 11.17
CA ASP A 88 11.18 1.88 12.28
C ASP A 88 9.72 1.88 11.84
N ALA A 89 9.46 2.08 10.56
CA ALA A 89 8.10 2.12 10.02
C ALA A 89 8.08 1.83 8.50
N PHE A 90 6.87 1.65 7.99
CA PHE A 90 6.61 1.41 6.57
C PHE A 90 5.73 2.51 5.99
N LEU A 91 6.03 2.91 4.75
CA LEU A 91 5.17 3.77 3.95
C LEU A 91 4.80 3.04 2.65
N GLY A 92 3.57 3.23 2.15
CA GLY A 92 3.17 2.63 0.89
C GLY A 92 2.04 3.38 0.19
N TYR A 93 2.11 3.48 -1.12
CA TYR A 93 1.06 4.02 -1.97
C TYR A 93 0.52 2.94 -2.90
N SER A 94 -0.79 2.96 -3.13
CA SER A 94 -1.45 2.01 -4.03
C SER A 94 -1.08 0.55 -3.70
N GLN A 95 -0.53 -0.20 -4.64
CA GLN A 95 -0.04 -1.57 -4.45
C GLN A 95 1.05 -1.65 -3.36
N GLY A 96 1.91 -0.63 -3.25
CA GLY A 96 2.90 -0.51 -2.17
C GLY A 96 2.28 -0.52 -0.77
N GLY A 97 1.01 -0.11 -0.66
CA GLY A 97 0.24 -0.18 0.58
C GLY A 97 -0.01 -1.61 1.08
N TRP A 98 -0.14 -2.61 0.18
CA TRP A 98 -0.17 -4.02 0.59
C TRP A 98 1.12 -4.42 1.29
N PHE A 99 2.26 -4.08 0.68
CA PHE A 99 3.58 -4.48 1.20
C PHE A 99 3.87 -3.80 2.53
N ALA A 100 3.54 -2.51 2.66
CA ALA A 100 3.66 -1.79 3.93
C ALA A 100 2.80 -2.45 5.03
N SER A 101 1.54 -2.77 4.73
CA SER A 101 0.62 -3.40 5.68
C SER A 101 1.04 -4.81 6.09
N TYR A 102 1.47 -5.65 5.12
CA TYR A 102 1.94 -7.00 5.42
C TYR A 102 3.28 -6.98 6.17
N SER A 103 4.12 -5.97 5.89
CA SER A 103 5.37 -5.76 6.64
C SER A 103 5.08 -5.42 8.09
N SER A 104 4.12 -4.54 8.36
CA SER A 104 3.65 -4.22 9.71
C SER A 104 3.18 -5.48 10.44
N ALA A 105 2.32 -6.28 9.81
CA ALA A 105 1.79 -7.52 10.40
C ALA A 105 2.87 -8.57 10.70
N GLU A 106 3.99 -8.58 9.98
CA GLU A 106 5.12 -9.51 10.21
C GLU A 106 6.13 -9.01 11.23
N THR A 107 6.26 -7.70 11.43
CA THR A 107 7.34 -7.09 12.23
C THR A 107 6.84 -6.31 13.43
N LEU A 108 5.54 -6.03 13.50
CA LEU A 108 4.88 -5.19 14.50
C LEU A 108 5.36 -3.73 14.49
N LEU A 109 6.01 -3.29 13.41
CA LEU A 109 6.35 -1.89 13.19
C LEU A 109 5.17 -1.16 12.54
N PRO A 110 4.95 0.13 12.82
CA PRO A 110 3.83 0.88 12.27
C PRO A 110 3.91 1.01 10.74
N ALA A 111 2.75 1.08 10.08
CA ALA A 111 2.64 1.34 8.67
C ALA A 111 1.62 2.44 8.35
N PHE A 112 1.95 3.28 7.37
CA PHE A 112 1.10 4.34 6.85
C PHE A 112 0.92 4.13 5.35
N THR A 113 -0.31 4.05 4.90
CA THR A 113 -0.61 3.74 3.50
C THR A 113 -1.56 4.74 2.89
N PHE A 114 -1.42 4.98 1.60
CA PHE A 114 -2.23 5.91 0.84
C PHE A 114 -2.82 5.17 -0.37
N GLY A 115 -4.14 5.25 -0.56
CA GLY A 115 -4.81 4.56 -1.66
C GLY A 115 -4.66 3.03 -1.66
N CYS A 116 -4.32 2.43 -0.53
CA CYS A 116 -4.07 1.01 -0.42
C CYS A 116 -5.34 0.19 -0.75
N PRO A 117 -5.26 -0.78 -1.67
CA PRO A 117 -6.33 -1.74 -1.91
C PRO A 117 -6.62 -2.58 -0.66
N ARG A 118 -7.74 -3.28 -0.64
CA ARG A 118 -8.13 -4.14 0.49
C ARG A 118 -7.15 -5.30 0.66
N LEU A 119 -6.82 -5.60 1.91
CA LEU A 119 -5.71 -6.50 2.26
C LEU A 119 -6.00 -7.99 2.06
N GLY A 120 -7.25 -8.42 2.27
CA GLY A 120 -7.59 -9.84 2.22
C GLY A 120 -8.59 -10.24 3.30
N LYS A 121 -8.54 -11.50 3.80
CA LYS A 121 -9.36 -11.98 4.92
C LYS A 121 -8.51 -12.69 5.97
N GLY A 122 -8.65 -12.28 7.22
CA GLY A 122 -7.94 -12.87 8.36
C GLY A 122 -8.28 -12.16 9.67
N SER A 123 -7.37 -12.24 10.65
CA SER A 123 -7.56 -11.58 11.94
C SER A 123 -7.29 -10.07 11.85
N PRO A 124 -8.19 -9.22 12.35
CA PRO A 124 -7.94 -7.77 12.47
C PRO A 124 -6.73 -7.43 13.34
N SER A 125 -6.41 -8.25 14.34
CA SER A 125 -5.30 -8.04 15.27
C SER A 125 -3.91 -8.01 14.63
N LEU A 126 -3.80 -8.49 13.37
CA LEU A 126 -2.55 -8.40 12.62
C LEU A 126 -2.20 -6.97 12.17
N PHE A 127 -3.15 -6.06 12.17
CA PHE A 127 -3.01 -4.74 11.53
C PHE A 127 -3.31 -3.58 12.49
N VAL A 128 -3.08 -3.77 13.79
CA VAL A 128 -3.39 -2.74 14.82
C VAL A 128 -2.59 -1.45 14.62
N ASP A 129 -1.38 -1.54 14.11
CA ASP A 129 -0.48 -0.41 13.88
C ASP A 129 -0.46 0.04 12.41
N VAL A 130 -1.52 -0.25 11.65
CA VAL A 130 -1.66 0.18 10.26
C VAL A 130 -2.68 1.32 10.17
N THR A 131 -2.25 2.43 9.58
CA THR A 131 -3.11 3.58 9.26
C THR A 131 -3.25 3.73 7.75
N HIS A 132 -4.49 3.73 7.26
CA HIS A 132 -4.83 3.90 5.83
C HIS A 132 -5.41 5.29 5.57
N TYR A 133 -4.79 6.05 4.72
CA TYR A 133 -5.32 7.33 4.20
C TYR A 133 -6.02 7.06 2.87
N LYS A 134 -7.33 7.37 2.82
CA LYS A 134 -8.18 7.05 1.67
C LYS A 134 -8.93 8.25 1.14
N ASN A 135 -8.90 8.42 -0.17
CA ASN A 135 -9.86 9.23 -0.88
C ASN A 135 -11.19 8.44 -0.99
N PRO A 136 -12.33 8.98 -0.55
CA PRO A 136 -13.62 8.26 -0.59
C PRO A 136 -14.08 7.92 -2.01
N ALA A 137 -13.64 8.68 -3.01
CA ALA A 137 -13.95 8.46 -4.42
C ALA A 137 -13.02 7.43 -5.09
N ASP A 138 -11.89 7.07 -4.47
CA ASP A 138 -10.92 6.12 -5.00
C ASP A 138 -11.49 4.69 -5.02
N ILE A 139 -11.70 4.16 -6.24
CA ILE A 139 -12.21 2.80 -6.42
C ILE A 139 -11.14 1.73 -6.13
N VAL A 140 -9.86 2.03 -6.39
CA VAL A 140 -8.75 1.08 -6.16
C VAL A 140 -8.68 0.71 -4.69
N ALA A 141 -8.88 1.67 -3.79
CA ALA A 141 -8.93 1.45 -2.36
C ALA A 141 -10.12 0.56 -1.89
N LYS A 142 -11.05 0.22 -2.79
CA LYS A 142 -12.20 -0.67 -2.54
C LYS A 142 -12.02 -2.07 -3.12
N LEU A 143 -10.94 -2.31 -3.88
CA LEU A 143 -10.64 -3.59 -4.53
C LEU A 143 -9.66 -4.45 -3.71
N PRO A 144 -9.70 -5.78 -3.88
CA PRO A 144 -10.77 -6.55 -4.51
C PRO A 144 -12.03 -6.61 -3.62
N PRO A 145 -13.24 -6.72 -4.18
CA PRO A 145 -14.50 -6.56 -3.41
C PRO A 145 -14.70 -7.63 -2.32
N TRP A 146 -14.12 -8.81 -2.48
CA TRP A 146 -14.20 -9.90 -1.50
C TRP A 146 -13.27 -9.72 -0.29
N ALA A 147 -12.22 -8.88 -0.41
CA ALA A 147 -11.27 -8.61 0.66
C ALA A 147 -11.81 -7.58 1.65
N LYS A 148 -11.17 -7.52 2.81
CA LYS A 148 -11.44 -6.53 3.87
C LYS A 148 -10.25 -5.61 4.04
N GLN A 149 -10.52 -4.40 4.50
CA GLN A 149 -9.52 -3.50 5.04
C GLN A 149 -9.45 -3.72 6.54
N TYR A 150 -8.26 -3.72 7.09
CA TYR A 150 -7.98 -3.82 8.52
C TYR A 150 -7.08 -2.65 8.92
N GLY A 151 -7.03 -2.34 10.22
CA GLY A 151 -6.33 -1.17 10.73
C GLY A 151 -7.19 0.08 10.80
N GLN A 152 -6.60 1.19 11.17
CA GLN A 152 -7.28 2.47 11.24
C GLN A 152 -7.42 3.08 9.83
N THR A 153 -8.60 3.60 9.51
CA THR A 153 -8.84 4.30 8.23
C THR A 153 -9.13 5.76 8.47
N MET A 154 -8.35 6.62 7.84
CA MET A 154 -8.50 8.08 7.82
C MET A 154 -9.02 8.49 6.44
N ILE A 155 -10.20 9.11 6.41
CA ILE A 155 -10.82 9.59 5.16
C ILE A 155 -10.35 11.00 4.85
N LEU A 156 -9.83 11.21 3.66
CA LEU A 156 -9.38 12.50 3.16
C LEU A 156 -10.58 13.25 2.58
N ASN A 157 -11.29 14.01 3.42
CA ASN A 157 -12.56 14.66 3.06
C ASN A 157 -12.41 16.01 2.34
N LYS A 158 -11.18 16.52 2.13
CA LYS A 158 -10.98 17.77 1.42
C LYS A 158 -11.52 17.65 0.00
N GLN A 159 -12.51 18.46 -0.33
CA GLN A 159 -13.00 18.58 -1.70
C GLN A 159 -11.97 19.34 -2.55
N ILE A 160 -11.69 18.81 -3.74
CA ILE A 160 -10.83 19.46 -4.71
C ILE A 160 -11.72 19.93 -5.84
N GLU A 161 -11.70 21.23 -6.09
CA GLU A 161 -12.34 21.81 -7.27
C GLU A 161 -11.60 21.34 -8.52
N ARG A 162 -12.33 20.68 -9.42
CA ARG A 162 -11.78 20.23 -10.70
C ARG A 162 -12.19 21.21 -11.79
N PRO A 163 -11.28 21.51 -12.74
CA PRO A 163 -11.66 22.22 -13.95
C PRO A 163 -12.78 21.47 -14.68
N SER A 164 -13.85 22.17 -15.02
CA SER A 164 -14.91 21.62 -15.86
C SER A 164 -14.33 21.22 -17.23
N GLY A 165 -14.45 19.93 -17.60
CA GLY A 165 -14.01 19.44 -18.91
C GLY A 165 -12.96 18.32 -18.91
N THR A 166 -12.59 17.76 -17.77
CA THR A 166 -11.72 16.55 -17.72
C THR A 166 -12.56 15.32 -18.03
N SER A 167 -12.35 14.76 -19.23
CA SER A 167 -13.08 13.63 -19.77
C SER A 167 -12.70 12.26 -19.17
N ASP A 168 -13.69 11.45 -18.97
CA ASP A 168 -13.86 10.03 -19.30
C ASP A 168 -13.15 8.90 -18.56
N ILE A 169 -12.18 9.12 -17.66
CA ILE A 169 -11.75 8.06 -16.74
C ILE A 169 -11.71 8.61 -15.30
N GLU A 170 -12.82 9.18 -14.85
CA GLU A 170 -12.94 9.81 -13.52
C GLU A 170 -12.49 8.91 -12.35
N TRP A 171 -12.77 7.61 -12.42
CA TRP A 171 -12.46 6.70 -11.34
C TRP A 171 -10.96 6.44 -11.14
N ILE A 172 -10.15 6.51 -12.22
CA ILE A 172 -8.67 6.38 -12.14
C ILE A 172 -8.06 7.68 -11.62
N SER A 173 -8.61 8.84 -12.00
CA SER A 173 -8.09 10.13 -11.54
C SER A 173 -8.14 10.29 -10.02
N HIS A 174 -9.15 9.71 -9.37
CA HIS A 174 -9.27 9.72 -7.91
C HIS A 174 -8.21 8.89 -7.18
N HIS A 175 -7.52 8.00 -7.89
CA HIS A 175 -6.41 7.22 -7.39
C HIS A 175 -5.03 7.84 -7.71
N SER A 176 -4.98 8.98 -8.41
CA SER A 176 -3.71 9.59 -8.79
C SER A 176 -2.93 10.12 -7.57
N PRO A 177 -1.58 10.08 -7.61
CA PRO A 177 -0.77 10.67 -6.55
C PRO A 177 -1.02 12.17 -6.37
N ASP A 178 -1.30 12.90 -7.45
CA ASP A 178 -1.60 14.34 -7.38
C ASP A 178 -2.89 14.64 -6.63
N GLU A 179 -3.92 13.81 -6.82
CA GLU A 179 -5.17 13.91 -6.07
C GLU A 179 -4.96 13.67 -4.57
N TYR A 180 -4.14 12.68 -4.20
CA TYR A 180 -3.81 12.41 -2.80
C TYR A 180 -3.00 13.56 -2.19
N GLU A 181 -2.00 14.09 -2.89
CA GLU A 181 -1.21 15.23 -2.42
C GLU A 181 -2.06 16.48 -2.20
N ALA A 182 -2.94 16.79 -3.15
CA ALA A 182 -3.85 17.94 -3.04
C ALA A 182 -4.84 17.83 -1.86
N ARG A 183 -5.29 16.62 -1.53
CA ARG A 183 -6.16 16.38 -0.36
C ARG A 183 -5.44 16.47 0.97
N LEU A 184 -4.13 16.23 0.99
CA LEU A 184 -3.28 16.31 2.16
C LEU A 184 -2.72 17.71 2.42
N SER A 185 -2.73 18.58 1.41
CA SER A 185 -2.31 19.99 1.50
C SER A 185 -3.37 20.86 2.13
#